data_3be4acf46f4f00f20612b3008c96da9c
#
_entry.id   3be4acf46f4f00f20612b3008c96da9c
#
_cell.length_a   1.000
_cell.length_b   1.000
_cell.length_c   1.000
_cell.angle_alpha   90.00
_cell.angle_beta   90.00
_cell.angle_gamma   90.00
#
_symmetry.space_group_name_H-M   'P 1'
#
loop_
_entity.id
_entity.type
_entity.pdbx_description
1 polymer ?
#
loop_
_entity_poly.entity_id
_entity_poly.type
_entity_poly.pdbx_seq_one_letter_code
_entity_poly.pdbx_strand_id
1 'polypeptide(L)'
;KSIEQTLRKAQMSFNRWNELHEDDKNVETLLEMLEVDYFKLLDMLTIARSRKHIQKYYNMNDIGKFPKRLKPINVKVDVDIQDDFIKLSELNKLIRSLNLAIYSPIKYVLPSKINEYSKKYDTETVNSTFKQVDREESLIHLMRINILKRMESSIYSFGITISKILKNIDTALEKLNNFEDIEEDFNIEELDIEDNRLDNILIGSKKVKVLLKDIDKIRWKSELEADKLILEKVLNEASKITVNRDKKLIELQEIIKK
;
A
#
# COMPACT_ATOMS: atom_id res chain seq x y z
N LYS A 1 8.11 27.73 10.06
CA LYS A 1 8.51 26.35 10.37
C LYS A 1 8.48 25.54 9.07
N SER A 2 9.37 24.54 8.90
CA SER A 2 9.33 23.67 7.73
C SER A 2 8.12 22.70 7.81
N ILE A 3 7.62 22.26 6.66
CA ILE A 3 6.52 21.26 6.56
C ILE A 3 6.92 19.99 7.34
N GLU A 4 8.16 19.55 7.15
CA GLU A 4 8.70 18.36 7.83
C GLU A 4 8.64 18.48 9.35
N GLN A 5 9.08 19.62 9.90
CA GLN A 5 9.03 19.85 11.36
C GLN A 5 7.60 19.87 11.89
N THR A 6 6.67 20.45 11.13
CA THR A 6 5.25 20.48 11.51
C THR A 6 4.66 19.08 11.52
N LEU A 7 4.93 18.27 10.49
CA LEU A 7 4.45 16.88 10.43
C LEU A 7 5.10 15.99 11.50
N ARG A 8 6.40 16.16 11.76
CA ARG A 8 7.10 15.39 12.81
C ARG A 8 6.52 15.66 14.21
N LYS A 9 6.23 16.94 14.53
CA LYS A 9 5.59 17.30 15.78
C LYS A 9 4.16 16.75 15.88
N ALA A 10 3.39 16.85 14.82
CA ALA A 10 2.05 16.26 14.79
C ALA A 10 2.11 14.74 15.02
N GLN A 11 3.05 14.02 14.38
CA GLN A 11 3.24 12.59 14.61
C GLN A 11 3.57 12.26 16.07
N MET A 12 4.42 13.06 16.72
CA MET A 12 4.71 12.88 18.13
C MET A 12 3.46 13.08 19.00
N SER A 13 2.61 14.05 18.68
CA SER A 13 1.34 14.27 19.38
C SER A 13 0.38 13.11 19.18
N PHE A 14 0.25 12.58 17.95
CA PHE A 14 -0.56 11.38 17.67
C PHE A 14 -0.05 10.15 18.42
N ASN A 15 1.27 9.95 18.48
CA ASN A 15 1.84 8.82 19.21
C ASN A 15 1.55 8.92 20.71
N ARG A 16 1.74 10.10 21.32
CA ARG A 16 1.40 10.34 22.74
C ARG A 16 -0.09 10.13 23.00
N TRP A 17 -0.96 10.64 22.14
CA TRP A 17 -2.40 10.43 22.25
C TRP A 17 -2.77 8.94 22.19
N ASN A 18 -2.09 8.17 21.34
CA ASN A 18 -2.31 6.72 21.22
C ASN A 18 -1.84 5.92 22.45
N GLU A 19 -0.95 6.49 23.27
CA GLU A 19 -0.46 5.90 24.52
C GLU A 19 -1.34 6.26 25.74
N LEU A 20 -2.32 7.16 25.58
CA LEU A 20 -3.25 7.51 26.66
C LEU A 20 -4.16 6.34 27.03
N HIS A 21 -4.77 6.44 28.22
CA HIS A 21 -5.82 5.51 28.63
C HIS A 21 -7.06 5.66 27.73
N GLU A 22 -7.83 4.59 27.55
CA GLU A 22 -8.98 4.59 26.61
C GLU A 22 -10.01 5.69 26.92
N ASP A 23 -10.22 6.01 28.19
CA ASP A 23 -11.16 7.06 28.61
C ASP A 23 -10.69 8.48 28.24
N ASP A 24 -9.39 8.68 28.05
CA ASP A 24 -8.78 9.97 27.67
C ASP A 24 -8.58 10.12 26.16
N LYS A 25 -8.80 9.05 25.38
CA LYS A 25 -8.68 9.03 23.92
C LYS A 25 -9.91 9.63 23.24
N ASN A 26 -10.10 10.93 23.40
CA ASN A 26 -11.16 11.66 22.69
C ASN A 26 -10.59 12.71 21.73
N VAL A 27 -11.46 13.28 20.89
CA VAL A 27 -11.07 14.25 19.88
C VAL A 27 -10.57 15.55 20.50
N GLU A 28 -11.14 15.96 21.62
CA GLU A 28 -10.81 17.21 22.31
C GLU A 28 -9.35 17.14 22.83
N THR A 29 -8.99 16.06 23.51
CA THR A 29 -7.61 15.82 23.99
C THR A 29 -6.61 15.80 22.83
N LEU A 30 -6.97 15.17 21.68
CA LEU A 30 -6.10 15.16 20.51
C LEU A 30 -5.91 16.58 19.95
N LEU A 31 -6.99 17.36 19.83
CA LEU A 31 -6.92 18.73 19.31
C LEU A 31 -6.07 19.65 20.18
N GLU A 32 -6.11 19.46 21.50
CA GLU A 32 -5.27 20.21 22.46
C GLU A 32 -3.77 19.86 22.31
N MET A 33 -3.46 18.61 21.96
CA MET A 33 -2.08 18.15 21.75
C MET A 33 -1.48 18.61 20.42
N LEU A 34 -2.32 18.95 19.43
CA LEU A 34 -1.85 19.34 18.10
C LEU A 34 -1.57 20.84 18.02
N GLU A 35 -0.41 21.20 17.46
CA GLU A 35 -0.03 22.62 17.25
C GLU A 35 -0.87 23.27 16.16
N VAL A 36 -1.13 24.58 16.27
CA VAL A 36 -1.86 25.41 15.31
C VAL A 36 -1.25 25.35 13.89
N ASP A 37 0.07 25.20 13.80
CA ASP A 37 0.78 25.11 12.50
C ASP A 37 0.36 23.87 11.71
N TYR A 38 0.00 22.77 12.38
CA TYR A 38 -0.52 21.58 11.72
C TYR A 38 -1.89 21.84 11.06
N PHE A 39 -2.79 22.54 11.74
CA PHE A 39 -4.09 22.91 11.18
C PHE A 39 -3.96 23.87 10.00
N LYS A 40 -3.06 24.86 10.11
CA LYS A 40 -2.76 25.77 8.98
C LYS A 40 -2.23 25.00 7.77
N LEU A 41 -1.35 24.04 7.98
CA LEU A 41 -0.84 23.17 6.90
C LEU A 41 -1.98 22.36 6.26
N LEU A 42 -2.86 21.77 7.06
CA LEU A 42 -4.03 21.04 6.54
C LEU A 42 -4.95 21.93 5.73
N ASP A 43 -5.26 23.14 6.22
CA ASP A 43 -6.11 24.10 5.50
C ASP A 43 -5.53 24.50 4.15
N MET A 44 -4.19 24.61 4.05
CA MET A 44 -3.51 24.90 2.78
C MET A 44 -3.49 23.73 1.79
N LEU A 45 -3.47 22.49 2.30
CA LEU A 45 -3.35 21.27 1.49
C LEU A 45 -4.69 20.62 1.17
N THR A 46 -5.77 20.97 1.88
CA THR A 46 -7.06 20.31 1.74
C THR A 46 -8.19 21.29 1.43
N ILE A 47 -9.09 20.87 0.56
CA ILE A 47 -10.38 21.55 0.35
C ILE A 47 -11.45 20.73 1.04
N ALA A 48 -11.73 21.04 2.30
CA ALA A 48 -12.79 20.35 3.05
C ALA A 48 -14.18 20.94 2.75
N ARG A 49 -15.10 20.10 2.32
CA ARG A 49 -16.51 20.43 2.08
C ARG A 49 -17.41 19.56 2.96
N SER A 50 -17.68 20.01 4.18
CA SER A 50 -18.67 19.34 5.03
C SER A 50 -20.10 19.65 4.55
N ARG A 51 -21.06 18.74 4.84
CA ARG A 51 -22.50 19.01 4.58
C ARG A 51 -22.96 20.31 5.24
N LYS A 52 -22.51 20.60 6.47
CA LYS A 52 -22.81 21.86 7.17
C LYS A 52 -22.25 23.08 6.42
N HIS A 53 -21.02 22.97 5.88
CA HIS A 53 -20.41 24.03 5.08
C HIS A 53 -21.25 24.28 3.80
N ILE A 54 -21.61 23.20 3.08
CA ILE A 54 -22.43 23.30 1.87
C ILE A 54 -23.80 23.95 2.20
N GLN A 55 -24.47 23.48 3.25
CA GLN A 55 -25.75 24.04 3.68
C GLN A 55 -25.70 25.54 4.04
N LYS A 56 -24.55 26.00 4.58
CA LYS A 56 -24.36 27.38 5.02
C LYS A 56 -24.08 28.35 3.86
N TYR A 57 -23.31 27.89 2.86
CA TYR A 57 -22.72 28.78 1.84
C TYR A 57 -23.25 28.55 0.42
N TYR A 58 -24.04 27.52 0.20
CA TYR A 58 -24.63 27.22 -1.11
C TYR A 58 -26.13 27.27 -1.07
N ASN A 59 -26.75 27.60 -2.21
CA ASN A 59 -28.20 27.63 -2.33
C ASN A 59 -28.79 26.18 -2.31
N MET A 60 -29.45 25.84 -1.24
CA MET A 60 -30.03 24.49 -1.06
C MET A 60 -31.18 24.18 -2.03
N ASN A 61 -31.77 25.19 -2.68
CA ASN A 61 -32.81 24.97 -3.68
C ASN A 61 -32.23 24.34 -4.96
N ASP A 62 -30.96 24.66 -5.29
CA ASP A 62 -30.31 24.15 -6.47
C ASP A 62 -29.67 22.78 -6.23
N ILE A 63 -29.24 22.49 -4.99
CA ILE A 63 -28.51 21.27 -4.61
C ILE A 63 -29.45 20.18 -4.06
N GLY A 64 -30.63 20.58 -3.52
CA GLY A 64 -31.55 19.70 -2.82
C GLY A 64 -31.18 19.46 -1.34
N LYS A 65 -32.01 18.68 -0.66
CA LYS A 65 -31.79 18.37 0.76
C LYS A 65 -30.93 17.16 0.95
N PHE A 66 -29.91 17.27 1.79
CA PHE A 66 -29.14 16.10 2.20
C PHE A 66 -29.98 15.09 2.96
N PRO A 67 -29.83 13.79 2.72
CA PRO A 67 -30.49 12.75 3.48
C PRO A 67 -30.13 12.83 4.97
N LYS A 68 -31.11 12.54 5.82
CA LYS A 68 -30.91 12.53 7.27
C LYS A 68 -29.95 11.42 7.65
N ARG A 69 -28.93 11.76 8.43
CA ARG A 69 -28.00 10.75 9.02
C ARG A 69 -28.71 10.05 10.18
N LEU A 70 -28.86 8.75 10.08
CA LEU A 70 -29.26 7.90 11.19
C LEU A 70 -28.04 7.52 12.03
N LYS A 71 -28.27 6.98 13.23
CA LYS A 71 -27.19 6.42 14.04
C LYS A 71 -26.55 5.24 13.31
N PRO A 72 -25.21 5.12 13.30
CA PRO A 72 -24.55 3.97 12.69
C PRO A 72 -24.92 2.68 13.42
N ILE A 73 -25.18 1.62 12.66
CA ILE A 73 -25.38 0.27 13.19
C ILE A 73 -24.03 -0.45 13.00
N ASN A 74 -23.42 -0.84 14.11
CA ASN A 74 -22.16 -1.58 14.09
C ASN A 74 -22.45 -3.07 14.27
N VAL A 75 -22.15 -3.85 13.24
CA VAL A 75 -22.30 -5.31 13.28
C VAL A 75 -20.90 -5.94 13.22
N LYS A 76 -20.56 -6.72 14.24
CA LYS A 76 -19.31 -7.49 14.26
C LYS A 76 -19.57 -8.84 13.65
N VAL A 77 -18.82 -9.20 12.61
CA VAL A 77 -18.93 -10.48 11.92
C VAL A 77 -17.55 -11.07 11.70
N ASP A 78 -17.47 -12.39 11.76
CA ASP A 78 -16.28 -13.13 11.34
C ASP A 78 -16.19 -13.21 9.81
N VAL A 79 -15.10 -13.78 9.31
CA VAL A 79 -14.86 -13.90 7.87
C VAL A 79 -15.69 -15.01 7.25
N ASP A 80 -15.80 -16.14 7.94
CA ASP A 80 -16.34 -17.40 7.43
C ASP A 80 -17.48 -17.92 8.32
N ILE A 81 -18.55 -18.43 7.71
CA ILE A 81 -19.65 -19.06 8.45
C ILE A 81 -19.20 -20.36 9.14
N GLN A 82 -18.29 -21.08 8.48
CA GLN A 82 -17.84 -22.40 8.96
C GLN A 82 -16.69 -22.31 9.97
N ASP A 83 -16.17 -21.10 10.21
CA ASP A 83 -15.03 -20.83 11.11
C ASP A 83 -13.76 -21.62 10.74
N ASP A 84 -13.59 -21.93 9.44
CA ASP A 84 -12.47 -22.72 8.89
C ASP A 84 -11.43 -21.82 8.19
N PHE A 85 -11.61 -20.52 8.23
CA PHE A 85 -10.64 -19.58 7.67
C PHE A 85 -9.42 -19.44 8.59
N ILE A 86 -8.25 -19.29 7.99
CA ILE A 86 -7.00 -19.06 8.72
C ILE A 86 -7.17 -17.95 9.77
N LYS A 87 -6.64 -18.15 10.97
CA LYS A 87 -6.70 -17.14 12.03
C LYS A 87 -6.09 -15.82 11.56
N LEU A 88 -6.77 -14.70 11.83
CA LEU A 88 -6.31 -13.37 11.42
C LEU A 88 -4.91 -13.03 11.94
N SER A 89 -4.54 -13.53 13.12
CA SER A 89 -3.20 -13.38 13.69
C SER A 89 -2.13 -14.10 12.88
N GLU A 90 -2.43 -15.29 12.35
CA GLU A 90 -1.52 -16.06 11.48
C GLU A 90 -1.42 -15.39 10.10
N LEU A 91 -2.56 -15.02 9.51
CA LEU A 91 -2.58 -14.28 8.25
C LEU A 91 -1.76 -13.00 8.33
N ASN A 92 -1.91 -12.23 9.42
CA ASN A 92 -1.14 -11.02 9.64
C ASN A 92 0.38 -11.30 9.70
N LYS A 93 0.79 -12.40 10.34
CA LYS A 93 2.20 -12.82 10.35
C LYS A 93 2.69 -13.15 8.94
N LEU A 94 1.91 -13.90 8.16
CA LEU A 94 2.25 -14.24 6.77
C LEU A 94 2.38 -12.97 5.90
N ILE A 95 1.44 -12.05 5.98
CA ILE A 95 1.50 -10.79 5.20
C ILE A 95 2.68 -9.91 5.63
N ARG A 96 3.01 -9.88 6.93
CA ARG A 96 4.17 -9.13 7.44
C ARG A 96 5.50 -9.74 7.00
N SER A 97 5.59 -11.05 6.79
CA SER A 97 6.82 -11.72 6.36
C SER A 97 7.08 -11.62 4.85
N LEU A 98 6.12 -11.17 4.04
CA LEU A 98 6.34 -10.93 2.61
C LEU A 98 7.42 -9.89 2.39
N ASN A 99 8.41 -10.18 1.55
CA ASN A 99 9.40 -9.20 1.10
C ASN A 99 8.80 -8.20 0.11
N LEU A 100 7.83 -8.66 -0.69
CA LEU A 100 7.27 -7.93 -1.81
C LEU A 100 8.35 -7.47 -2.80
N ALA A 101 9.32 -8.38 -3.04
CA ALA A 101 10.51 -8.15 -3.84
C ALA A 101 10.23 -7.62 -5.26
N ILE A 102 9.07 -7.95 -5.80
CA ILE A 102 8.61 -7.46 -7.11
C ILE A 102 8.41 -5.93 -7.15
N TYR A 103 8.18 -5.28 -6.00
CA TYR A 103 7.91 -3.84 -5.89
C TYR A 103 9.10 -3.03 -5.39
N SER A 104 10.25 -3.66 -5.14
CA SER A 104 11.47 -2.99 -4.66
C SER A 104 12.71 -3.42 -5.45
N PRO A 105 12.72 -3.31 -6.77
CA PRO A 105 13.83 -3.81 -7.59
C PRO A 105 15.16 -3.11 -7.30
N ILE A 106 15.16 -1.83 -6.90
CA ILE A 106 16.40 -1.09 -6.60
C ILE A 106 17.16 -1.69 -5.41
N LYS A 107 16.48 -2.30 -4.46
CA LYS A 107 17.09 -2.99 -3.31
C LYS A 107 18.04 -4.12 -3.74
N TYR A 108 17.88 -4.65 -4.94
CA TYR A 108 18.65 -5.77 -5.48
C TYR A 108 19.71 -5.33 -6.49
N VAL A 109 19.84 -4.05 -6.76
CA VAL A 109 20.89 -3.53 -7.65
C VAL A 109 22.26 -3.85 -7.08
N LEU A 110 23.17 -4.32 -7.94
CA LEU A 110 24.55 -4.64 -7.58
C LEU A 110 25.26 -3.40 -7.03
N PRO A 111 26.11 -3.54 -5.99
CA PRO A 111 26.82 -2.41 -5.39
C PRO A 111 27.61 -1.56 -6.40
N SER A 112 28.14 -2.17 -7.44
CA SER A 112 28.88 -1.49 -8.52
C SER A 112 28.02 -0.56 -9.36
N LYS A 113 26.68 -0.80 -9.38
CA LYS A 113 25.72 -0.06 -10.21
C LYS A 113 24.85 0.92 -9.41
N ILE A 114 24.82 0.86 -8.10
CA ILE A 114 23.97 1.68 -7.22
C ILE A 114 24.07 3.17 -7.57
N ASN A 115 25.28 3.68 -7.84
CA ASN A 115 25.48 5.10 -8.13
C ASN A 115 24.76 5.57 -9.41
N GLU A 116 24.69 4.72 -10.44
CA GLU A 116 23.99 5.02 -11.69
C GLU A 116 22.46 5.14 -11.44
N TYR A 117 21.92 4.22 -10.65
CA TYR A 117 20.48 4.24 -10.28
C TYR A 117 20.13 5.37 -9.32
N SER A 118 21.00 5.69 -8.37
CA SER A 118 20.82 6.82 -7.47
C SER A 118 20.77 8.15 -8.24
N LYS A 119 21.67 8.37 -9.20
CA LYS A 119 21.62 9.57 -10.04
C LYS A 119 20.33 9.70 -10.85
N LYS A 120 19.80 8.56 -11.36
CA LYS A 120 18.59 8.56 -12.18
C LYS A 120 17.30 8.77 -11.35
N TYR A 121 17.21 8.18 -10.16
CA TYR A 121 15.95 8.03 -9.43
C TYR A 121 15.88 8.78 -8.10
N ASP A 122 17.01 9.11 -7.49
CA ASP A 122 17.03 9.88 -6.26
C ASP A 122 16.70 11.35 -6.58
N THR A 123 16.02 12.03 -5.66
CA THR A 123 15.66 13.43 -5.82
C THR A 123 16.37 14.25 -4.77
N GLU A 124 17.23 15.16 -5.21
CA GLU A 124 17.88 16.11 -4.34
C GLU A 124 16.95 17.29 -4.03
N THR A 125 16.87 17.65 -2.76
CA THR A 125 16.20 18.85 -2.27
C THR A 125 17.21 19.74 -1.55
N VAL A 126 16.86 21.00 -1.32
CA VAL A 126 17.77 22.00 -0.71
C VAL A 126 18.44 21.51 0.59
N ASN A 127 17.81 20.59 1.33
CA ASN A 127 18.30 20.15 2.64
C ASN A 127 18.33 18.62 2.82
N SER A 128 17.99 17.82 1.82
CA SER A 128 17.96 16.35 1.94
C SER A 128 17.92 15.66 0.59
N THR A 129 18.41 14.43 0.54
CA THR A 129 18.27 13.55 -0.62
C THR A 129 17.16 12.54 -0.36
N PHE A 130 16.16 12.52 -1.23
CA PHE A 130 15.10 11.51 -1.22
C PHE A 130 15.56 10.30 -2.03
N LYS A 131 15.97 9.25 -1.33
CA LYS A 131 16.43 8.01 -1.96
C LYS A 131 15.25 7.17 -2.45
N GLN A 132 15.38 6.63 -3.64
CA GLN A 132 14.34 5.78 -4.22
C GLN A 132 14.20 4.45 -3.43
N VAL A 133 15.26 3.93 -2.86
CA VAL A 133 15.22 2.74 -1.97
C VAL A 133 14.28 2.97 -0.78
N ASP A 134 14.38 4.13 -0.11
CA ASP A 134 13.53 4.45 1.05
C ASP A 134 12.04 4.58 0.64
N ARG A 135 11.80 5.05 -0.59
CA ARG A 135 10.44 5.10 -1.16
C ARG A 135 9.87 3.71 -1.40
N GLU A 136 10.67 2.79 -1.94
CA GLU A 136 10.26 1.41 -2.18
C GLU A 136 9.99 0.68 -0.86
N GLU A 137 10.81 0.87 0.16
CA GLU A 137 10.56 0.32 1.50
C GLU A 137 9.27 0.85 2.13
N SER A 138 9.04 2.16 2.02
CA SER A 138 7.79 2.78 2.49
C SER A 138 6.56 2.24 1.73
N LEU A 139 6.70 2.00 0.42
CA LEU A 139 5.66 1.40 -0.41
C LEU A 139 5.35 -0.04 0.03
N ILE A 140 6.36 -0.85 0.33
CA ILE A 140 6.17 -2.22 0.85
C ILE A 140 5.36 -2.21 2.14
N HIS A 141 5.69 -1.33 3.09
CA HIS A 141 4.92 -1.19 4.33
C HIS A 141 3.46 -0.83 4.07
N LEU A 142 3.22 0.14 3.18
CA LEU A 142 1.87 0.55 2.78
C LEU A 142 1.12 -0.58 2.08
N MET A 143 1.78 -1.34 1.23
CA MET A 143 1.17 -2.48 0.51
C MET A 143 0.73 -3.59 1.46
N ARG A 144 1.53 -3.95 2.46
CA ARG A 144 1.14 -4.92 3.50
C ARG A 144 -0.12 -4.48 4.23
N ILE A 145 -0.20 -3.20 4.62
CA ILE A 145 -1.40 -2.62 5.25
C ILE A 145 -2.60 -2.67 4.29
N ASN A 146 -2.40 -2.31 3.03
CA ASN A 146 -3.47 -2.30 2.03
C ASN A 146 -4.00 -3.71 1.72
N ILE A 147 -3.13 -4.72 1.70
CA ILE A 147 -3.52 -6.13 1.55
C ILE A 147 -4.45 -6.53 2.71
N LEU A 148 -4.08 -6.22 3.95
CA LEU A 148 -4.91 -6.52 5.13
C LEU A 148 -6.24 -5.75 5.11
N LYS A 149 -6.24 -4.47 4.75
CA LYS A 149 -7.48 -3.67 4.60
C LYS A 149 -8.40 -4.21 3.49
N ARG A 150 -7.82 -4.77 2.42
CA ARG A 150 -8.60 -5.43 1.38
C ARG A 150 -9.31 -6.67 1.92
N MET A 151 -8.61 -7.48 2.68
CA MET A 151 -9.17 -8.65 3.35
C MET A 151 -10.30 -8.25 4.30
N GLU A 152 -10.07 -7.22 5.10
CA GLU A 152 -11.08 -6.64 5.99
C GLU A 152 -12.34 -6.17 5.23
N SER A 153 -12.18 -5.62 4.03
CA SER A 153 -13.28 -5.14 3.21
C SER A 153 -14.04 -6.27 2.52
N SER A 154 -13.33 -7.17 1.84
CA SER A 154 -13.90 -8.29 1.08
C SER A 154 -12.85 -9.35 0.81
N ILE A 155 -13.12 -10.59 1.20
CA ILE A 155 -12.26 -11.75 0.91
C ILE A 155 -12.10 -11.96 -0.60
N TYR A 156 -13.15 -11.77 -1.37
CA TYR A 156 -13.09 -11.88 -2.83
C TYR A 156 -12.11 -10.86 -3.45
N SER A 157 -12.23 -9.59 -3.06
CA SER A 157 -11.31 -8.53 -3.53
C SER A 157 -9.87 -8.76 -3.07
N PHE A 158 -9.69 -9.33 -1.89
CA PHE A 158 -8.39 -9.76 -1.38
C PHE A 158 -7.79 -10.86 -2.26
N GLY A 159 -8.53 -11.92 -2.56
CA GLY A 159 -8.09 -13.01 -3.45
C GLY A 159 -7.66 -12.49 -4.82
N ILE A 160 -8.44 -11.60 -5.45
CA ILE A 160 -8.07 -10.95 -6.72
C ILE A 160 -6.73 -10.19 -6.59
N THR A 161 -6.53 -9.50 -5.49
CA THR A 161 -5.29 -8.74 -5.27
C THR A 161 -4.08 -9.66 -5.14
N ILE A 162 -4.20 -10.74 -4.35
CA ILE A 162 -3.15 -11.76 -4.19
C ILE A 162 -2.84 -12.43 -5.55
N SER A 163 -3.86 -12.81 -6.32
CA SER A 163 -3.68 -13.40 -7.65
C SER A 163 -2.92 -12.47 -8.61
N LYS A 164 -3.18 -11.16 -8.56
CA LYS A 164 -2.44 -10.20 -9.39
C LYS A 164 -0.97 -10.10 -8.98
N ILE A 165 -0.68 -10.12 -7.67
CA ILE A 165 0.71 -10.10 -7.19
C ILE A 165 1.44 -11.37 -7.63
N LEU A 166 0.82 -12.54 -7.48
CA LEU A 166 1.36 -13.81 -7.95
C LEU A 166 1.68 -13.79 -9.44
N LYS A 167 0.74 -13.32 -10.26
CA LYS A 167 0.97 -13.20 -11.71
C LYS A 167 2.18 -12.32 -12.03
N ASN A 168 2.36 -11.22 -11.31
CA ASN A 168 3.51 -10.35 -11.52
C ASN A 168 4.83 -11.06 -11.12
N ILE A 169 4.81 -11.84 -10.02
CA ILE A 169 5.95 -12.63 -9.59
C ILE A 169 6.28 -13.71 -10.64
N ASP A 170 5.29 -14.43 -11.13
CA ASP A 170 5.49 -15.45 -12.17
C ASP A 170 6.12 -14.85 -13.43
N THR A 171 5.58 -13.71 -13.90
CA THR A 171 6.16 -12.99 -15.05
C THR A 171 7.62 -12.59 -14.80
N ALA A 172 7.94 -12.16 -13.57
CA ALA A 172 9.32 -11.78 -13.23
C ALA A 172 10.26 -12.99 -13.19
N LEU A 173 9.79 -14.12 -12.64
CA LEU A 173 10.55 -15.37 -12.63
C LEU A 173 10.77 -15.93 -14.04
N GLU A 174 9.76 -15.85 -14.91
CA GLU A 174 9.89 -16.21 -16.33
C GLU A 174 10.93 -15.35 -17.03
N LYS A 175 10.91 -14.03 -16.82
CA LYS A 175 11.94 -13.12 -17.35
C LYS A 175 13.34 -13.48 -16.87
N LEU A 176 13.50 -13.80 -15.59
CA LEU A 176 14.78 -14.23 -15.03
C LEU A 176 15.31 -15.54 -15.64
N ASN A 177 14.39 -16.51 -15.83
CA ASN A 177 14.77 -17.82 -16.37
C ASN A 177 15.11 -17.76 -17.87
N ASN A 178 14.49 -16.84 -18.62
CA ASN A 178 14.71 -16.66 -20.06
C ASN A 178 15.75 -15.57 -20.36
N PHE A 179 16.33 -14.97 -19.32
CA PHE A 179 17.30 -13.90 -19.51
C PHE A 179 18.63 -14.49 -19.99
N GLU A 180 19.01 -14.13 -21.22
CA GLU A 180 20.36 -14.33 -21.74
C GLU A 180 21.18 -13.07 -21.48
N ASP A 181 22.42 -13.23 -21.00
CA ASP A 181 23.29 -12.09 -20.75
C ASP A 181 23.62 -11.43 -22.11
N ILE A 182 23.09 -10.21 -22.28
CA ILE A 182 23.31 -9.41 -23.48
C ILE A 182 24.64 -8.69 -23.32
N GLU A 183 25.56 -8.89 -24.27
CA GLU A 183 26.87 -8.23 -24.26
C GLU A 183 26.80 -6.71 -24.49
N GLU A 184 25.65 -6.17 -24.92
CA GLU A 184 25.46 -4.75 -25.11
C GLU A 184 25.49 -3.99 -23.78
N ASP A 185 26.36 -2.98 -23.74
CA ASP A 185 26.56 -2.16 -22.53
C ASP A 185 25.51 -1.05 -22.47
N PHE A 186 24.29 -1.42 -22.04
CA PHE A 186 23.23 -0.45 -21.81
C PHE A 186 23.52 0.37 -20.55
N ASN A 187 23.56 1.69 -20.70
CA ASN A 187 23.60 2.63 -19.58
C ASN A 187 22.18 3.01 -19.19
N ILE A 188 21.76 2.69 -17.96
CA ILE A 188 20.41 3.00 -17.47
C ILE A 188 20.10 4.51 -17.47
N GLU A 189 21.10 5.38 -17.35
CA GLU A 189 20.91 6.84 -17.37
C GLU A 189 20.40 7.33 -18.74
N GLU A 190 20.80 6.66 -19.83
CA GLU A 190 20.49 7.05 -21.22
C GLU A 190 19.29 6.30 -21.82
N LEU A 191 18.86 5.20 -21.16
CA LEU A 191 17.76 4.39 -21.67
C LEU A 191 16.42 5.09 -21.54
N ASP A 192 15.65 5.06 -22.64
CA ASP A 192 14.22 5.37 -22.61
C ASP A 192 13.46 4.21 -21.95
N ILE A 193 13.04 4.42 -20.71
CA ILE A 193 12.32 3.41 -19.91
C ILE A 193 10.90 3.11 -20.44
N GLU A 194 10.38 3.89 -21.38
CA GLU A 194 9.09 3.68 -22.04
C GLU A 194 9.22 2.86 -23.32
N ASP A 195 10.44 2.52 -23.76
CA ASP A 195 10.65 1.67 -24.94
C ASP A 195 10.27 0.21 -24.66
N ASN A 196 9.17 -0.22 -25.26
CA ASN A 196 8.65 -1.58 -25.11
C ASN A 196 9.60 -2.68 -25.61
N ARG A 197 10.58 -2.35 -26.47
CA ARG A 197 11.59 -3.31 -26.95
C ARG A 197 12.50 -3.79 -25.83
N LEU A 198 12.63 -3.00 -24.78
CA LEU A 198 13.46 -3.29 -23.62
C LEU A 198 12.68 -4.02 -22.50
N ASP A 199 11.39 -4.27 -22.66
CA ASP A 199 10.56 -4.88 -21.61
C ASP A 199 11.06 -6.26 -21.15
N ASN A 200 11.75 -7.01 -22.00
CA ASN A 200 12.29 -8.32 -21.63
C ASN A 200 13.52 -8.23 -20.70
N ILE A 201 14.25 -7.14 -20.73
CA ILE A 201 15.46 -6.92 -19.96
C ILE A 201 15.25 -5.95 -18.79
N LEU A 202 14.09 -5.31 -18.70
CA LEU A 202 13.72 -4.38 -17.67
C LEU A 202 12.73 -4.98 -16.69
N ILE A 203 12.94 -4.70 -15.41
CA ILE A 203 12.03 -5.02 -14.32
C ILE A 203 11.65 -3.76 -13.55
N GLY A 204 10.54 -3.80 -12.84
CA GLY A 204 10.09 -2.69 -11.99
C GLY A 204 8.75 -2.10 -12.42
N SER A 205 8.47 -0.88 -11.94
CA SER A 205 7.23 -0.15 -12.21
C SER A 205 7.33 0.67 -13.51
N LYS A 206 6.22 1.33 -13.89
CA LYS A 206 6.24 2.28 -15.03
C LYS A 206 7.23 3.44 -14.85
N LYS A 207 7.51 3.84 -13.62
CA LYS A 207 8.36 5.00 -13.31
C LYS A 207 9.78 4.63 -12.91
N VAL A 208 10.00 3.42 -12.42
CA VAL A 208 11.28 2.95 -11.93
C VAL A 208 11.53 1.60 -12.54
N LYS A 209 12.50 1.54 -13.42
CA LYS A 209 12.93 0.34 -14.14
C LYS A 209 14.39 0.04 -13.80
N VAL A 210 14.71 -1.23 -13.68
CA VAL A 210 16.07 -1.73 -13.41
C VAL A 210 16.40 -2.77 -14.46
N LEU A 211 17.63 -2.75 -14.97
CA LEU A 211 18.12 -3.77 -15.89
C LEU A 211 18.37 -5.09 -15.15
N LEU A 212 17.91 -6.19 -15.72
CA LEU A 212 18.12 -7.54 -15.16
C LEU A 212 19.58 -7.90 -14.99
N LYS A 213 20.48 -7.37 -15.85
CA LYS A 213 21.94 -7.58 -15.72
C LYS A 213 22.53 -6.88 -14.49
N ASP A 214 21.91 -5.83 -14.00
CA ASP A 214 22.42 -4.97 -12.93
C ASP A 214 21.94 -5.38 -11.53
N ILE A 215 21.16 -6.47 -11.41
CA ILE A 215 20.66 -6.96 -10.12
C ILE A 215 21.35 -8.24 -9.65
N ASP A 216 21.33 -8.46 -8.34
CA ASP A 216 21.62 -9.76 -7.73
C ASP A 216 20.46 -10.73 -8.03
N LYS A 217 20.56 -11.41 -9.17
CA LYS A 217 19.54 -12.32 -9.71
C LYS A 217 19.24 -13.46 -8.72
N ILE A 218 20.27 -13.98 -8.02
CA ILE A 218 20.12 -15.10 -7.09
C ILE A 218 19.29 -14.68 -5.89
N ARG A 219 19.66 -13.58 -5.26
CA ARG A 219 18.95 -13.05 -4.11
C ARG A 219 17.52 -12.65 -4.47
N TRP A 220 17.33 -11.93 -5.57
CA TRP A 220 16.00 -11.49 -6.00
C TRP A 220 15.09 -12.66 -6.32
N LYS A 221 15.58 -13.68 -7.04
CA LYS A 221 14.87 -14.93 -7.34
C LYS A 221 14.43 -15.62 -6.06
N SER A 222 15.33 -15.82 -5.12
CA SER A 222 15.03 -16.47 -3.84
C SER A 222 13.93 -15.76 -3.04
N GLU A 223 13.98 -14.41 -2.98
CA GLU A 223 12.97 -13.64 -2.26
C GLU A 223 11.62 -13.61 -3.02
N LEU A 224 11.59 -13.63 -4.36
CA LEU A 224 10.37 -13.80 -5.16
C LEU A 224 9.72 -15.17 -4.96
N GLU A 225 10.52 -16.23 -4.94
CA GLU A 225 10.04 -17.61 -4.69
C GLU A 225 9.48 -17.76 -3.27
N ALA A 226 10.11 -17.14 -2.27
CA ALA A 226 9.62 -17.11 -0.90
C ALA A 226 8.27 -16.35 -0.79
N ASP A 227 8.16 -15.18 -1.45
CA ASP A 227 6.91 -14.42 -1.51
C ASP A 227 5.81 -15.24 -2.21
N LYS A 228 6.14 -15.94 -3.31
CA LYS A 228 5.21 -16.78 -4.06
C LYS A 228 4.60 -17.85 -3.18
N LEU A 229 5.42 -18.61 -2.44
CA LEU A 229 4.97 -19.67 -1.52
C LEU A 229 3.97 -19.14 -0.48
N ILE A 230 4.27 -17.99 0.11
CA ILE A 230 3.38 -17.38 1.11
C ILE A 230 2.06 -16.95 0.47
N LEU A 231 2.12 -16.29 -0.69
CA LEU A 231 0.94 -15.78 -1.38
C LEU A 231 0.06 -16.91 -1.92
N GLU A 232 0.64 -18.02 -2.40
CA GLU A 232 -0.11 -19.22 -2.80
C GLU A 232 -0.86 -19.83 -1.62
N LYS A 233 -0.22 -19.96 -0.45
CA LYS A 233 -0.89 -20.40 0.78
C LYS A 233 -2.06 -19.49 1.13
N VAL A 234 -1.84 -18.18 1.11
CA VAL A 234 -2.86 -17.17 1.44
C VAL A 234 -4.01 -17.17 0.42
N LEU A 235 -3.71 -17.32 -0.87
CA LEU A 235 -4.73 -17.41 -1.93
C LEU A 235 -5.58 -18.66 -1.79
N ASN A 236 -4.95 -19.79 -1.47
CA ASN A 236 -5.67 -21.05 -1.24
C ASN A 236 -6.68 -20.91 -0.08
N GLU A 237 -6.27 -20.28 1.03
CA GLU A 237 -7.19 -19.99 2.14
C GLU A 237 -8.33 -19.06 1.71
N ALA A 238 -8.03 -17.97 1.00
CA ALA A 238 -9.06 -17.05 0.51
C ALA A 238 -10.05 -17.72 -0.44
N SER A 239 -9.59 -18.64 -1.29
CA SER A 239 -10.42 -19.37 -2.28
C SER A 239 -11.46 -20.30 -1.64
N LYS A 240 -11.25 -20.74 -0.41
CA LYS A 240 -12.23 -21.54 0.34
C LYS A 240 -13.51 -20.76 0.65
N ILE A 241 -13.40 -19.42 0.71
CA ILE A 241 -14.53 -18.56 1.08
C ILE A 241 -15.32 -18.19 -0.17
N THR A 242 -16.31 -18.98 -0.46
CA THR A 242 -17.28 -18.70 -1.52
C THR A 242 -18.32 -17.67 -1.09
N VAL A 243 -19.12 -17.17 -2.03
CA VAL A 243 -20.22 -16.22 -1.75
C VAL A 243 -21.17 -16.71 -0.63
N ASN A 244 -21.41 -18.03 -0.56
CA ASN A 244 -22.27 -18.63 0.44
C ASN A 244 -21.58 -18.85 1.80
N ARG A 245 -20.28 -18.68 1.88
CA ARG A 245 -19.48 -18.77 3.10
C ARG A 245 -19.05 -17.41 3.64
N ASP A 246 -19.06 -16.37 2.82
CA ASP A 246 -18.68 -15.00 3.21
C ASP A 246 -19.73 -14.43 4.19
N LYS A 247 -19.45 -14.55 5.47
CA LYS A 247 -20.34 -14.11 6.56
C LYS A 247 -20.61 -12.60 6.50
N LYS A 248 -19.63 -11.82 6.08
CA LYS A 248 -19.76 -10.38 5.94
C LYS A 248 -20.71 -9.99 4.81
N LEU A 249 -20.61 -10.69 3.67
CA LEU A 249 -21.49 -10.47 2.54
C LEU A 249 -22.93 -10.85 2.88
N ILE A 250 -23.13 -11.95 3.58
CA ILE A 250 -24.46 -12.43 4.01
C ILE A 250 -25.09 -11.42 4.97
N GLU A 251 -24.36 -11.00 6.00
CA GLU A 251 -24.85 -10.01 6.95
C GLU A 251 -25.19 -8.67 6.28
N LEU A 252 -24.36 -8.24 5.32
CA LEU A 252 -24.66 -7.03 4.53
C LEU A 252 -25.96 -7.18 3.73
N GLN A 253 -26.21 -8.33 3.12
CA GLN A 253 -27.47 -8.60 2.40
C GLN A 253 -28.68 -8.55 3.34
N GLU A 254 -28.56 -9.08 4.56
CA GLU A 254 -29.63 -9.03 5.57
C GLU A 254 -29.92 -7.59 6.03
N ILE A 255 -28.89 -6.76 6.18
CA ILE A 255 -29.06 -5.35 6.56
C ILE A 255 -29.76 -4.55 5.44
N ILE A 256 -29.45 -4.84 4.16
CA ILE A 256 -30.05 -4.13 3.01
C ILE A 256 -31.51 -4.51 2.81
N LYS A 257 -31.89 -5.74 3.16
CA LYS A 257 -33.30 -6.22 3.05
C LYS A 257 -34.24 -5.65 4.13
N LYS A 258 -33.67 -5.16 5.24
CA LYS A 258 -34.41 -4.48 6.33
C LYS A 258 -34.64 -3.01 6.03
#